data_12c616dbd61aec0a39bed7ff6141a4fa
#
_entry.id   12c616dbd61aec0a39bed7ff6141a4fa
#
_cell.length_a   1.000
_cell.length_b   1.000
_cell.length_c   1.000
_cell.angle_alpha   90.00
_cell.angle_beta   90.00
_cell.angle_gamma   90.00
#
_symmetry.space_group_name_H-M   'P 1'
#
loop_
_entity.id
_entity.type
_entity.pdbx_description
1 polymer ?
#
loop_
_entity_poly.entity_id
_entity_poly.type
_entity_poly.pdbx_seq_one_letter_code
_entity_poly.pdbx_strand_id
1 'polypeptide(L)'
;MKNFKRLTTLVLAVLMLISTVACGSSAANDSTTQAASTSAFDVMSQFNEVSTSYPLTVTDQAGRTVTFEKAPEKIASSYYISTSLLLALGLKDKLVGIEAKANTRNIYKLAASSIVSLPNMGTSKEFNTEACVAAAPDVVFLPMKLKKAADTLEGLGIKAVVVNPEDATLLKECITLVGKITNTIGRSDALNNSIDTFLADNKAKLAGESTPLVYLAGNSSVLSTAGSKMYQNTLLSNAGGKNAASELKDTYWANISYEQLLAWNPDYIIIAADATYSVDDVINDANLADCNAVKNKKVVKLPGDIEAWDSPVPASFLGSIYIASVLHPEKVTNDFYEECVTKFYESFYGFTPAK
;
A
#
# COMPACT_ATOMS: atom_id res chain seq x y z
N MET A 1 6.12 59.62 -27.96
CA MET A 1 6.35 59.85 -29.38
C MET A 1 6.20 58.54 -30.12
N LYS A 2 5.16 58.49 -30.92
CA LYS A 2 5.01 57.97 -32.27
C LYS A 2 5.20 56.47 -32.45
N ASN A 3 4.13 55.71 -32.61
CA ASN A 3 3.39 55.42 -33.87
C ASN A 3 4.09 54.32 -34.69
N PHE A 4 3.50 53.31 -35.32
CA PHE A 4 2.23 53.14 -36.01
C PHE A 4 2.17 51.69 -36.50
N LYS A 5 1.09 50.96 -36.28
CA LYS A 5 0.07 50.50 -37.23
C LYS A 5 0.46 49.61 -38.42
N ARG A 6 -0.28 48.56 -38.54
CA ARG A 6 -1.20 48.09 -39.61
C ARG A 6 -0.67 46.83 -40.33
N LEU A 7 -1.42 45.92 -40.84
CA LEU A 7 -2.84 45.57 -41.02
C LEU A 7 -2.90 44.53 -42.15
N THR A 8 -3.82 43.61 -42.06
CA THR A 8 -4.57 42.94 -43.15
C THR A 8 -3.84 41.91 -44.03
N THR A 9 -4.41 40.85 -44.61
CA THR A 9 -5.79 40.46 -44.96
C THR A 9 -5.80 38.98 -45.40
N LEU A 10 -6.74 38.20 -44.98
CA LEU A 10 -7.74 37.39 -45.67
C LEU A 10 -7.44 36.89 -47.08
N VAL A 11 -7.52 35.58 -47.36
CA VAL A 11 -8.20 35.02 -48.55
C VAL A 11 -8.83 33.69 -48.22
N LEU A 12 -10.13 33.66 -48.45
CA LEU A 12 -11.07 32.54 -48.48
C LEU A 12 -10.96 31.84 -49.84
N ALA A 13 -10.96 30.55 -49.91
CA ALA A 13 -11.33 29.82 -51.15
C ALA A 13 -12.17 28.58 -50.79
N VAL A 14 -13.45 28.72 -51.07
CA VAL A 14 -14.47 27.67 -51.16
C VAL A 14 -14.32 26.95 -52.46
N LEU A 15 -14.34 25.61 -52.49
CA LEU A 15 -14.72 24.81 -53.65
C LEU A 15 -15.60 23.65 -53.23
N MET A 16 -16.89 23.80 -53.55
CA MET A 16 -17.87 22.70 -53.63
C MET A 16 -17.63 21.88 -54.88
N LEU A 17 -17.78 20.58 -54.78
CA LEU A 17 -18.17 19.74 -55.90
C LEU A 17 -19.11 18.63 -55.38
N ILE A 18 -20.23 18.55 -56.05
CA ILE A 18 -21.44 17.73 -55.81
C ILE A 18 -21.36 16.47 -56.68
N SER A 19 -22.03 15.44 -56.20
CA SER A 19 -22.62 14.25 -56.88
C SER A 19 -21.86 12.95 -56.63
N THR A 20 -22.48 11.81 -56.34
CA THR A 20 -23.78 11.25 -56.76
C THR A 20 -24.19 10.13 -55.78
N VAL A 21 -25.50 9.94 -55.66
CA VAL A 21 -26.18 8.88 -54.92
C VAL A 21 -25.94 7.53 -55.60
N ALA A 22 -25.61 6.49 -54.80
CA ALA A 22 -25.91 5.09 -55.11
C ALA A 22 -26.30 4.40 -53.81
N CYS A 23 -27.54 3.94 -53.79
CA CYS A 23 -28.09 3.04 -52.76
C CYS A 23 -27.36 1.71 -52.73
N GLY A 24 -26.89 1.29 -51.57
CA GLY A 24 -26.43 -0.05 -51.28
C GLY A 24 -26.56 -0.29 -49.76
N SER A 25 -27.55 -1.11 -49.40
CA SER A 25 -27.78 -1.57 -48.04
C SER A 25 -26.58 -2.38 -47.54
N SER A 26 -25.94 -1.94 -46.46
CA SER A 26 -25.03 -2.77 -45.69
C SER A 26 -24.98 -2.27 -44.25
N ALA A 27 -25.03 -3.19 -43.34
CA ALA A 27 -25.07 -3.13 -41.89
C ALA A 27 -24.27 -2.01 -41.28
N ALA A 28 -24.87 -1.30 -40.36
CA ALA A 28 -24.22 -0.39 -39.43
C ALA A 28 -23.22 -1.17 -38.58
N ASN A 29 -21.94 -1.05 -38.87
CA ASN A 29 -20.88 -1.28 -37.88
C ASN A 29 -20.79 -0.05 -37.04
N ASP A 30 -21.40 -0.13 -35.88
CA ASP A 30 -21.19 0.81 -34.79
C ASP A 30 -19.77 0.58 -34.23
N SER A 31 -18.79 1.27 -34.81
CA SER A 31 -17.43 1.31 -34.29
C SER A 31 -17.42 2.28 -33.11
N THR A 32 -18.01 1.87 -32.01
CA THR A 32 -17.64 2.41 -30.70
C THR A 32 -16.17 2.07 -30.51
N THR A 33 -15.32 3.06 -30.66
CA THR A 33 -13.94 3.07 -30.17
C THR A 33 -14.05 2.95 -28.65
N GLN A 34 -14.15 1.72 -28.18
CA GLN A 34 -13.92 1.37 -26.80
C GLN A 34 -12.44 1.70 -26.57
N ALA A 35 -12.18 2.85 -25.93
CA ALA A 35 -10.88 3.09 -25.37
C ALA A 35 -10.59 1.88 -24.48
N ALA A 36 -9.62 1.07 -24.87
CA ALA A 36 -9.16 -0.05 -24.08
C ALA A 36 -8.71 0.54 -22.75
N SER A 37 -9.53 0.41 -21.72
CA SER A 37 -9.10 0.63 -20.35
C SER A 37 -8.03 -0.43 -20.11
N THR A 38 -6.76 0.00 -20.09
CA THR A 38 -5.66 -0.85 -19.64
C THR A 38 -6.07 -1.31 -18.25
N SER A 39 -6.30 -2.60 -18.06
CA SER A 39 -6.75 -3.07 -16.75
C SER A 39 -5.63 -2.84 -15.76
N ALA A 40 -5.96 -2.59 -14.49
CA ALA A 40 -4.98 -2.45 -13.42
C ALA A 40 -3.98 -3.63 -13.41
N PHE A 41 -4.40 -4.78 -13.91
CA PHE A 41 -3.60 -5.99 -14.01
C PHE A 41 -2.53 -5.97 -15.11
N ASP A 42 -2.73 -5.20 -16.19
CA ASP A 42 -1.74 -5.10 -17.26
C ASP A 42 -0.52 -4.26 -16.84
N VAL A 43 -0.69 -3.33 -15.91
CA VAL A 43 0.39 -2.50 -15.35
C VAL A 43 1.36 -3.34 -14.53
N MET A 44 0.88 -4.39 -13.85
CA MET A 44 1.68 -5.23 -12.96
C MET A 44 2.70 -6.11 -13.69
N SER A 45 2.49 -6.39 -14.98
CA SER A 45 3.40 -7.20 -15.82
C SER A 45 4.47 -6.36 -16.53
N GLN A 46 4.39 -5.04 -16.47
CA GLN A 46 5.27 -4.13 -17.22
C GLN A 46 6.39 -3.60 -16.33
N PHE A 47 7.43 -4.40 -16.08
CA PHE A 47 8.65 -3.93 -15.45
C PHE A 47 9.57 -3.31 -16.52
N ASN A 48 9.71 -1.98 -16.52
CA ASN A 48 10.69 -1.33 -17.34
C ASN A 48 12.09 -1.61 -16.80
N GLU A 49 13.03 -2.01 -17.66
CA GLU A 49 14.44 -2.15 -17.29
C GLU A 49 15.09 -0.76 -17.18
N VAL A 50 14.90 -0.12 -16.01
CA VAL A 50 15.57 1.13 -15.67
C VAL A 50 16.59 0.85 -14.59
N SER A 51 17.84 1.22 -14.86
CA SER A 51 18.95 1.04 -13.92
C SER A 51 19.28 2.32 -13.18
N THR A 52 19.65 2.18 -11.90
CA THR A 52 20.20 3.27 -11.11
C THR A 52 21.63 3.58 -11.53
N SER A 53 21.95 4.87 -11.68
CA SER A 53 23.34 5.30 -11.83
C SER A 53 24.03 5.40 -10.47
N TYR A 54 25.22 4.83 -10.35
CA TYR A 54 26.07 4.95 -9.17
C TYR A 54 27.33 5.77 -9.52
N PRO A 55 27.96 6.48 -8.54
CA PRO A 55 27.56 6.56 -7.14
C PRO A 55 26.21 7.25 -6.94
N LEU A 56 25.39 6.71 -6.03
CA LEU A 56 24.07 7.21 -5.70
C LEU A 56 24.09 7.80 -4.28
N THR A 57 23.72 9.07 -4.13
CA THR A 57 23.48 9.70 -2.83
C THR A 57 21.98 9.89 -2.62
N VAL A 58 21.46 9.40 -1.52
CA VAL A 58 20.04 9.52 -1.13
C VAL A 58 19.90 10.17 0.23
N THR A 59 18.77 10.80 0.46
CA THR A 59 18.32 11.20 1.81
C THR A 59 17.29 10.18 2.27
N ASP A 60 17.52 9.54 3.42
CA ASP A 60 16.58 8.60 4.01
C ASP A 60 15.39 9.31 4.68
N GLN A 61 14.37 8.57 5.11
CA GLN A 61 13.17 9.15 5.70
C GLN A 61 13.38 9.69 7.13
N ALA A 62 14.58 9.54 7.70
CA ALA A 62 15.00 10.23 8.92
C ALA A 62 15.83 11.50 8.65
N GLY A 63 15.98 11.90 7.37
CA GLY A 63 16.75 13.07 6.94
C GLY A 63 18.26 12.85 6.90
N ARG A 64 18.75 11.58 6.92
CA ARG A 64 20.17 11.23 6.87
C ARG A 64 20.61 11.04 5.42
N THR A 65 21.80 11.47 5.07
CA THR A 65 22.38 11.29 3.74
C THR A 65 23.24 10.03 3.72
N VAL A 66 22.98 9.13 2.75
CA VAL A 66 23.73 7.89 2.57
C VAL A 66 24.17 7.76 1.12
N THR A 67 25.45 7.45 0.89
CA THR A 67 26.02 7.27 -0.46
C THR A 67 26.36 5.81 -0.73
N PHE A 68 25.96 5.32 -1.89
CA PHE A 68 26.20 3.98 -2.39
C PHE A 68 27.08 4.06 -3.63
N GLU A 69 28.25 3.41 -3.62
CA GLU A 69 29.16 3.35 -4.76
C GLU A 69 28.69 2.36 -5.84
N LYS A 70 27.86 1.40 -5.45
CA LYS A 70 27.24 0.37 -6.29
C LYS A 70 25.95 -0.13 -5.65
N ALA A 71 25.16 -0.90 -6.42
CA ALA A 71 24.00 -1.60 -5.88
C ALA A 71 24.42 -2.57 -4.76
N PRO A 72 23.70 -2.63 -3.62
CA PRO A 72 23.97 -3.59 -2.55
C PRO A 72 23.67 -5.03 -3.02
N GLU A 73 24.54 -5.95 -2.67
CA GLU A 73 24.39 -7.39 -2.92
C GLU A 73 23.97 -8.16 -1.68
N LYS A 74 24.28 -7.63 -0.48
CA LYS A 74 23.90 -8.20 0.81
C LYS A 74 23.04 -7.20 1.55
N ILE A 75 21.80 -7.55 1.77
CA ILE A 75 20.78 -6.67 2.36
C ILE A 75 20.29 -7.27 3.68
N ALA A 76 20.19 -6.45 4.72
CA ALA A 76 19.53 -6.83 5.95
C ALA A 76 18.33 -5.90 6.25
N SER A 77 17.36 -6.40 7.01
CA SER A 77 16.20 -5.65 7.46
C SER A 77 15.87 -6.00 8.91
N SER A 78 15.59 -5.00 9.75
CA SER A 78 15.06 -5.22 11.11
C SER A 78 13.60 -4.81 11.25
N TYR A 79 12.91 -4.65 10.14
CA TYR A 79 11.54 -4.15 10.10
C TYR A 79 10.71 -4.93 9.08
N TYR A 80 9.64 -5.58 9.53
CA TYR A 80 8.81 -6.44 8.68
C TYR A 80 8.23 -5.73 7.44
N ILE A 81 7.94 -4.44 7.55
CA ILE A 81 7.45 -3.66 6.40
C ILE A 81 8.55 -3.56 5.33
N SER A 82 9.80 -3.30 5.76
CA SER A 82 10.94 -3.29 4.83
C SER A 82 11.21 -4.67 4.26
N THR A 83 11.09 -5.73 5.06
CA THR A 83 11.29 -7.11 4.59
C THR A 83 10.23 -7.48 3.56
N SER A 84 8.93 -7.19 3.81
CA SER A 84 7.86 -7.40 2.83
C SER A 84 8.12 -6.59 1.54
N LEU A 85 8.56 -5.34 1.64
CA LEU A 85 8.94 -4.53 0.48
C LEU A 85 10.11 -5.13 -0.31
N LEU A 86 11.15 -5.59 0.36
CA LEU A 86 12.30 -6.23 -0.31
C LEU A 86 11.88 -7.50 -1.06
N LEU A 87 10.92 -8.27 -0.52
CA LEU A 87 10.32 -9.41 -1.22
C LEU A 87 9.53 -8.95 -2.45
N ALA A 88 8.68 -7.93 -2.31
CA ALA A 88 7.92 -7.37 -3.42
C ALA A 88 8.83 -6.84 -4.54
N LEU A 89 10.01 -6.32 -4.20
CA LEU A 89 11.02 -5.88 -5.16
C LEU A 89 11.88 -7.02 -5.74
N GLY A 90 11.60 -8.29 -5.38
CA GLY A 90 12.30 -9.46 -5.92
C GLY A 90 13.70 -9.68 -5.34
N LEU A 91 13.99 -9.17 -4.15
CA LEU A 91 15.33 -9.16 -3.55
C LEU A 91 15.56 -10.28 -2.53
N LYS A 92 14.73 -11.32 -2.52
CA LYS A 92 14.80 -12.43 -1.56
C LYS A 92 16.18 -13.08 -1.48
N ASP A 93 16.85 -13.24 -2.62
CA ASP A 93 18.14 -13.92 -2.70
C ASP A 93 19.33 -13.05 -2.26
N LYS A 94 19.10 -11.74 -2.05
CA LYS A 94 20.09 -10.81 -1.50
C LYS A 94 19.95 -10.60 0.01
N LEU A 95 18.93 -11.18 0.64
CA LEU A 95 18.73 -11.06 2.08
C LEU A 95 19.75 -11.90 2.86
N VAL A 96 20.45 -11.27 3.80
CA VAL A 96 21.44 -11.93 4.69
C VAL A 96 21.03 -11.85 6.17
N GLY A 97 19.93 -11.19 6.49
CA GLY A 97 19.37 -11.10 7.83
C GLY A 97 18.07 -10.34 7.85
N ILE A 98 17.12 -10.77 8.67
CA ILE A 98 15.77 -10.16 8.77
C ILE A 98 15.36 -10.01 10.24
N GLU A 99 14.25 -9.31 10.48
CA GLU A 99 13.74 -9.05 11.83
C GLU A 99 13.38 -10.34 12.59
N ALA A 100 13.26 -10.18 13.91
CA ALA A 100 12.83 -11.25 14.80
C ALA A 100 11.44 -11.79 14.47
N LYS A 101 11.17 -13.04 14.82
CA LYS A 101 9.88 -13.71 14.62
C LYS A 101 9.50 -13.94 13.14
N ALA A 102 10.44 -13.94 12.24
CA ALA A 102 10.22 -14.20 10.81
C ALA A 102 9.42 -15.49 10.55
N ASN A 103 9.63 -16.52 11.36
CA ASN A 103 8.94 -17.80 11.28
C ASN A 103 7.42 -17.72 11.59
N THR A 104 6.94 -16.62 12.18
CA THR A 104 5.51 -16.40 12.44
C THR A 104 4.80 -15.72 11.27
N ARG A 105 5.54 -15.21 10.27
CA ARG A 105 4.98 -14.47 9.14
C ARG A 105 4.72 -15.37 7.95
N ASN A 106 3.44 -15.52 7.60
CA ASN A 106 3.03 -16.39 6.50
C ASN A 106 3.52 -15.89 5.15
N ILE A 107 3.54 -14.58 4.92
CA ILE A 107 4.08 -14.00 3.67
C ILE A 107 5.51 -14.49 3.37
N TYR A 108 6.38 -14.64 4.38
CA TYR A 108 7.73 -15.13 4.16
C TYR A 108 7.76 -16.60 3.79
N LYS A 109 6.89 -17.41 4.42
CA LYS A 109 6.80 -18.85 4.09
C LYS A 109 6.28 -19.06 2.66
N LEU A 110 5.35 -18.20 2.22
CA LEU A 110 4.73 -18.29 0.89
C LEU A 110 5.65 -17.77 -0.22
N ALA A 111 6.28 -16.61 -0.02
CA ALA A 111 7.09 -15.94 -1.04
C ALA A 111 8.56 -16.41 -1.06
N ALA A 112 9.13 -16.76 0.10
CA ALA A 112 10.55 -17.02 0.24
C ALA A 112 10.86 -17.83 1.51
N SER A 113 10.45 -19.09 1.59
CA SER A 113 10.58 -19.91 2.81
C SER A 113 12.02 -20.00 3.37
N SER A 114 13.03 -19.86 2.52
CA SER A 114 14.45 -19.88 2.93
C SER A 114 14.83 -18.73 3.85
N ILE A 115 14.17 -17.56 3.77
CA ILE A 115 14.58 -16.39 4.56
C ILE A 115 14.22 -16.51 6.04
N VAL A 116 13.29 -17.38 6.42
CA VAL A 116 12.85 -17.53 7.83
C VAL A 116 13.97 -18.06 8.76
N SER A 117 15.02 -18.65 8.18
CA SER A 117 16.20 -19.15 8.89
C SER A 117 17.40 -18.20 8.89
N LEU A 118 17.27 -17.02 8.28
CA LEU A 118 18.33 -16.02 8.24
C LEU A 118 18.63 -15.46 9.65
N PRO A 119 19.84 -14.91 9.88
CA PRO A 119 20.21 -14.24 11.10
C PRO A 119 19.18 -13.20 11.56
N ASN A 120 18.89 -13.20 12.85
CA ASN A 120 17.91 -12.33 13.46
C ASN A 120 18.51 -10.94 13.77
N MET A 121 18.05 -9.93 13.07
CA MET A 121 18.46 -8.52 13.20
C MET A 121 17.78 -7.78 14.36
N GLY A 122 17.02 -8.47 15.21
CA GLY A 122 16.30 -7.87 16.34
C GLY A 122 14.87 -7.50 15.99
N THR A 123 14.28 -6.62 16.80
CA THR A 123 12.91 -6.12 16.68
C THR A 123 12.91 -4.68 16.21
N SER A 124 11.73 -4.11 15.92
CA SER A 124 11.57 -2.68 15.64
C SER A 124 11.90 -1.75 16.84
N LYS A 125 12.19 -2.30 18.03
CA LYS A 125 12.52 -1.56 19.26
C LYS A 125 13.96 -1.81 19.71
N GLU A 126 14.53 -2.95 19.37
CA GLU A 126 15.85 -3.40 19.83
C GLU A 126 16.59 -4.08 18.67
N PHE A 127 17.67 -3.47 18.23
CA PHE A 127 18.46 -3.93 17.10
C PHE A 127 19.59 -4.87 17.57
N ASN A 128 19.81 -5.96 16.84
CA ASN A 128 20.90 -6.89 17.10
C ASN A 128 22.16 -6.50 16.29
N THR A 129 22.95 -5.59 16.82
CA THR A 129 24.19 -5.10 16.17
C THR A 129 25.18 -6.23 15.93
N GLU A 130 25.34 -7.16 16.87
CA GLU A 130 26.30 -8.27 16.76
C GLU A 130 25.97 -9.19 15.59
N ALA A 131 24.71 -9.62 15.48
CA ALA A 131 24.25 -10.42 14.35
C ALA A 131 24.39 -9.69 13.00
N CYS A 132 24.12 -8.37 13.00
CA CYS A 132 24.28 -7.55 11.80
C CYS A 132 25.74 -7.47 11.36
N VAL A 133 26.67 -7.21 12.28
CA VAL A 133 28.11 -7.18 11.97
C VAL A 133 28.59 -8.55 11.45
N ALA A 134 28.16 -9.64 12.08
CA ALA A 134 28.50 -10.99 11.63
C ALA A 134 27.96 -11.33 10.23
N ALA A 135 26.76 -10.85 9.88
CA ALA A 135 26.16 -11.04 8.55
C ALA A 135 26.83 -10.17 7.47
N ALA A 136 27.54 -9.11 7.86
CA ALA A 136 28.27 -8.18 6.98
C ALA A 136 27.42 -7.69 5.77
N PRO A 137 26.26 -7.08 5.98
CA PRO A 137 25.45 -6.55 4.90
C PRO A 137 26.06 -5.28 4.29
N ASP A 138 25.81 -5.04 2.99
CA ASP A 138 26.14 -3.79 2.33
C ASP A 138 25.19 -2.65 2.77
N VAL A 139 23.95 -3.00 3.14
CA VAL A 139 22.95 -2.08 3.66
C VAL A 139 21.99 -2.75 4.63
N VAL A 140 21.55 -2.00 5.65
CA VAL A 140 20.49 -2.40 6.60
C VAL A 140 19.34 -1.41 6.52
N PHE A 141 18.10 -1.92 6.36
CA PHE A 141 16.89 -1.11 6.46
C PHE A 141 16.33 -1.16 7.88
N LEU A 142 16.11 0.01 8.48
CA LEU A 142 15.72 0.18 9.88
C LEU A 142 14.46 1.04 10.00
N PRO A 143 13.55 0.76 10.95
CA PRO A 143 12.44 1.66 11.24
C PRO A 143 12.91 2.92 11.96
N MET A 144 12.10 3.98 11.95
CA MET A 144 12.39 5.28 12.60
C MET A 144 12.80 5.14 14.08
N LYS A 145 12.21 4.18 14.80
CA LYS A 145 12.53 3.92 16.21
C LYS A 145 13.98 3.48 16.45
N LEU A 146 14.64 2.95 15.41
CA LEU A 146 16.03 2.49 15.45
C LEU A 146 17.02 3.49 14.83
N LYS A 147 16.64 4.75 14.64
CA LYS A 147 17.53 5.79 14.08
C LYS A 147 18.92 5.84 14.77
N LYS A 148 18.97 5.68 16.09
CA LYS A 148 20.24 5.65 16.83
C LYS A 148 21.12 4.44 16.46
N ALA A 149 20.52 3.30 16.15
CA ALA A 149 21.27 2.14 15.69
C ALA A 149 21.91 2.38 14.32
N ALA A 150 21.28 3.19 13.46
CA ALA A 150 21.85 3.57 12.18
C ALA A 150 23.18 4.34 12.34
N ASP A 151 23.25 5.26 13.29
CA ASP A 151 24.48 6.02 13.56
C ASP A 151 25.61 5.10 14.08
N THR A 152 25.26 4.12 14.91
CA THR A 152 26.22 3.09 15.40
C THR A 152 26.74 2.24 14.25
N LEU A 153 25.88 1.80 13.33
CA LEU A 153 26.28 0.98 12.19
C LEU A 153 27.19 1.72 11.21
N GLU A 154 26.94 3.01 10.98
CA GLU A 154 27.83 3.85 10.17
C GLU A 154 29.23 3.93 10.76
N GLY A 155 29.35 4.08 12.09
CA GLY A 155 30.62 4.02 12.80
C GLY A 155 31.36 2.70 12.64
N LEU A 156 30.63 1.61 12.31
CA LEU A 156 31.18 0.28 12.02
C LEU A 156 31.40 0.02 10.51
N GLY A 157 31.16 1.05 9.67
CA GLY A 157 31.29 0.93 8.20
C GLY A 157 30.14 0.23 7.50
N ILE A 158 29.02 -0.01 8.17
CA ILE A 158 27.81 -0.63 7.59
C ILE A 158 26.82 0.49 7.24
N LYS A 159 26.39 0.55 5.99
CA LYS A 159 25.40 1.53 5.55
C LYS A 159 24.01 1.21 6.13
N ALA A 160 23.38 2.21 6.71
CA ALA A 160 22.05 2.08 7.29
C ALA A 160 21.08 3.10 6.68
N VAL A 161 19.90 2.65 6.30
CA VAL A 161 18.81 3.47 5.75
C VAL A 161 17.61 3.38 6.67
N VAL A 162 17.20 4.52 7.20
CA VAL A 162 16.02 4.60 8.07
C VAL A 162 14.79 4.88 7.22
N VAL A 163 13.75 4.07 7.39
CA VAL A 163 12.47 4.18 6.68
C VAL A 163 11.32 4.48 7.63
N ASN A 164 10.32 5.20 7.13
CA ASN A 164 9.14 5.64 7.89
C ASN A 164 7.88 5.59 7.04
N PRO A 165 7.44 4.43 6.56
CA PRO A 165 6.27 4.28 5.68
C PRO A 165 4.93 4.38 6.43
N GLU A 166 4.77 5.33 7.34
CA GLU A 166 3.62 5.38 8.29
C GLU A 166 2.34 6.00 7.69
N ASP A 167 2.39 6.49 6.45
CA ASP A 167 1.22 6.89 5.66
C ASP A 167 1.37 6.49 4.18
N ALA A 168 0.33 6.68 3.37
CA ALA A 168 0.33 6.25 1.98
C ALA A 168 1.39 6.97 1.12
N THR A 169 1.66 8.24 1.38
CA THR A 169 2.68 9.03 0.68
C THR A 169 4.07 8.54 1.07
N LEU A 170 4.33 8.42 2.36
CA LEU A 170 5.60 7.94 2.90
C LEU A 170 5.88 6.49 2.48
N LEU A 171 4.86 5.65 2.35
CA LEU A 171 5.01 4.28 1.82
C LEU A 171 5.49 4.32 0.36
N LYS A 172 4.88 5.12 -0.50
CA LYS A 172 5.27 5.25 -1.91
C LYS A 172 6.69 5.83 -2.06
N GLU A 173 7.04 6.81 -1.24
CA GLU A 173 8.40 7.35 -1.17
C GLU A 173 9.40 6.29 -0.72
N CYS A 174 9.04 5.48 0.28
CA CYS A 174 9.85 4.35 0.74
C CYS A 174 10.09 3.32 -0.37
N ILE A 175 9.04 2.93 -1.10
CA ILE A 175 9.12 2.02 -2.26
C ILE A 175 10.10 2.57 -3.29
N THR A 176 9.98 3.85 -3.65
CA THR A 176 10.86 4.53 -4.61
C THR A 176 12.31 4.60 -4.10
N LEU A 177 12.51 4.96 -2.83
CA LEU A 177 13.82 5.06 -2.18
C LEU A 177 14.55 3.71 -2.22
N VAL A 178 13.86 2.64 -1.77
CA VAL A 178 14.43 1.29 -1.75
C VAL A 178 14.73 0.81 -3.17
N GLY A 179 13.81 1.04 -4.12
CA GLY A 179 14.02 0.70 -5.54
C GLY A 179 15.27 1.35 -6.14
N LYS A 180 15.50 2.64 -5.86
CA LYS A 180 16.73 3.35 -6.28
C LYS A 180 17.98 2.76 -5.65
N ILE A 181 17.99 2.55 -4.34
CA ILE A 181 19.15 2.02 -3.62
C ILE A 181 19.54 0.62 -4.13
N THR A 182 18.55 -0.23 -4.40
CA THR A 182 18.76 -1.64 -4.74
C THR A 182 18.83 -1.95 -6.23
N ASN A 183 18.77 -0.91 -7.07
CA ASN A 183 18.72 -1.03 -8.54
C ASN A 183 17.49 -1.81 -9.04
N THR A 184 16.33 -1.57 -8.43
CA THR A 184 15.05 -2.19 -8.82
C THR A 184 13.99 -1.12 -9.16
N ILE A 185 14.41 -0.01 -9.81
CA ILE A 185 13.54 1.14 -10.13
C ILE A 185 12.30 0.68 -10.91
N GLY A 186 12.48 -0.07 -12.01
CA GLY A 186 11.35 -0.50 -12.82
C GLY A 186 10.31 -1.28 -12.05
N ARG A 187 10.74 -2.13 -11.09
CA ARG A 187 9.84 -2.89 -10.25
C ARG A 187 9.17 -2.02 -9.17
N SER A 188 9.91 -1.06 -8.60
CA SER A 188 9.34 -0.11 -7.63
C SER A 188 8.32 0.84 -8.27
N ASP A 189 8.58 1.28 -9.50
CA ASP A 189 7.65 2.12 -10.26
C ASP A 189 6.38 1.33 -10.64
N ALA A 190 6.53 0.08 -11.11
CA ALA A 190 5.40 -0.79 -11.37
C ALA A 190 4.55 -1.05 -10.11
N LEU A 191 5.18 -1.24 -8.95
CA LEU A 191 4.48 -1.42 -7.68
C LEU A 191 3.68 -0.16 -7.30
N ASN A 192 4.30 1.02 -7.35
CA ASN A 192 3.62 2.29 -7.07
C ASN A 192 2.47 2.55 -8.06
N ASN A 193 2.68 2.32 -9.36
CA ASN A 193 1.67 2.50 -10.39
C ASN A 193 0.50 1.53 -10.21
N SER A 194 0.77 0.29 -9.83
CA SER A 194 -0.27 -0.71 -9.55
C SER A 194 -1.14 -0.27 -8.38
N ILE A 195 -0.54 0.17 -7.28
CA ILE A 195 -1.27 0.70 -6.11
C ILE A 195 -2.18 1.86 -6.54
N ASP A 196 -1.65 2.82 -7.30
CA ASP A 196 -2.41 3.98 -7.78
C ASP A 196 -3.57 3.57 -8.69
N THR A 197 -3.35 2.64 -9.60
CA THR A 197 -4.37 2.17 -10.54
C THR A 197 -5.49 1.43 -9.82
N PHE A 198 -5.16 0.51 -8.91
CA PHE A 198 -6.17 -0.19 -8.11
C PHE A 198 -7.02 0.77 -7.26
N LEU A 199 -6.37 1.74 -6.63
CA LEU A 199 -7.09 2.74 -5.82
C LEU A 199 -7.94 3.66 -6.69
N ALA A 200 -7.49 4.02 -7.89
CA ALA A 200 -8.27 4.82 -8.84
C ALA A 200 -9.49 4.04 -9.35
N ASP A 201 -9.33 2.76 -9.70
CA ASP A 201 -10.44 1.88 -10.13
C ASP A 201 -11.47 1.71 -9.01
N ASN A 202 -10.99 1.46 -7.78
CA ASN A 202 -11.87 1.36 -6.60
C ASN A 202 -12.66 2.66 -6.39
N LYS A 203 -11.97 3.81 -6.43
CA LYS A 203 -12.60 5.12 -6.30
C LYS A 203 -13.65 5.37 -7.40
N ALA A 204 -13.37 4.97 -8.65
CA ALA A 204 -14.32 5.11 -9.75
C ALA A 204 -15.59 4.28 -9.53
N LYS A 205 -15.44 3.05 -9.01
CA LYS A 205 -16.57 2.17 -8.65
C LYS A 205 -17.44 2.76 -7.54
N LEU A 206 -16.83 3.49 -6.61
CA LEU A 206 -17.50 4.11 -5.45
C LEU A 206 -18.09 5.50 -5.72
N ALA A 207 -17.97 6.02 -6.95
CA ALA A 207 -18.45 7.35 -7.28
C ALA A 207 -19.98 7.45 -7.12
N GLY A 208 -20.42 8.40 -6.28
CA GLY A 208 -21.83 8.62 -6.00
C GLY A 208 -22.45 7.74 -4.90
N GLU A 209 -21.64 6.82 -4.32
CA GLU A 209 -22.11 5.99 -3.21
C GLU A 209 -22.16 6.77 -1.88
N SER A 210 -22.94 6.26 -0.93
CA SER A 210 -22.96 6.76 0.45
C SER A 210 -21.61 6.53 1.13
N THR A 211 -21.30 7.35 2.14
CA THR A 211 -20.08 7.21 2.92
C THR A 211 -20.42 6.75 4.35
N PRO A 212 -20.52 5.44 4.61
CA PRO A 212 -20.87 4.93 5.92
C PRO A 212 -19.84 5.30 6.98
N LEU A 213 -20.29 5.45 8.23
CA LEU A 213 -19.42 5.68 9.38
C LEU A 213 -18.80 4.36 9.83
N VAL A 214 -17.48 4.29 9.82
CA VAL A 214 -16.72 3.07 10.08
C VAL A 214 -15.79 3.26 11.28
N TYR A 215 -15.87 2.37 12.24
CA TYR A 215 -14.93 2.29 13.35
C TYR A 215 -13.91 1.19 13.08
N LEU A 216 -12.61 1.51 13.15
CA LEU A 216 -11.55 0.51 13.07
C LEU A 216 -11.06 0.17 14.47
N ALA A 217 -11.31 -1.04 14.89
CA ALA A 217 -10.94 -1.60 16.18
C ALA A 217 -9.53 -2.21 16.11
N GLY A 218 -8.66 -1.83 17.04
CA GLY A 218 -7.24 -2.17 17.02
C GLY A 218 -6.90 -3.57 17.52
N ASN A 219 -5.61 -3.90 17.46
CA ASN A 219 -5.14 -5.26 17.75
C ASN A 219 -5.34 -5.73 19.19
N SER A 220 -5.23 -4.82 20.17
CA SER A 220 -5.23 -5.19 21.60
C SER A 220 -6.62 -5.24 22.23
N SER A 221 -7.57 -4.47 21.70
CA SER A 221 -8.92 -4.32 22.26
C SER A 221 -9.84 -3.65 21.26
N VAL A 222 -11.14 -3.93 21.33
CA VAL A 222 -12.17 -3.19 20.59
C VAL A 222 -12.20 -1.70 20.96
N LEU A 223 -11.69 -1.31 22.11
CA LEU A 223 -11.58 0.08 22.57
C LEU A 223 -10.26 0.75 22.17
N SER A 224 -9.40 0.08 21.41
CA SER A 224 -8.22 0.68 20.79
C SER A 224 -8.56 1.05 19.36
N THR A 225 -8.21 2.25 18.89
CA THR A 225 -8.58 2.72 17.54
C THR A 225 -7.54 3.62 16.92
N ALA A 226 -7.65 3.82 15.61
CA ALA A 226 -6.77 4.67 14.81
C ALA A 226 -7.42 6.01 14.48
N GLY A 227 -6.74 7.10 14.87
CA GLY A 227 -7.14 8.47 14.53
C GLY A 227 -6.82 8.87 13.09
N SER A 228 -7.10 10.14 12.76
CA SER A 228 -6.95 10.66 11.38
C SER A 228 -5.51 10.77 10.87
N LYS A 229 -4.50 10.64 11.72
CA LYS A 229 -3.09 10.70 11.32
C LYS A 229 -2.44 9.35 11.13
N MET A 230 -3.20 8.26 11.30
CA MET A 230 -2.69 6.91 11.14
C MET A 230 -3.02 6.36 9.74
N TYR A 231 -2.21 5.42 9.26
CA TYR A 231 -2.38 4.76 7.96
C TYR A 231 -3.79 4.18 7.78
N GLN A 232 -4.36 3.62 8.84
CA GLN A 232 -5.69 3.00 8.87
C GLN A 232 -6.81 3.98 8.46
N ASN A 233 -6.65 5.27 8.74
CA ASN A 233 -7.59 6.29 8.26
C ASN A 233 -7.63 6.36 6.73
N THR A 234 -6.47 6.20 6.08
CA THR A 234 -6.37 6.15 4.62
C THR A 234 -7.05 4.91 4.06
N LEU A 235 -6.92 3.75 4.71
CA LEU A 235 -7.63 2.54 4.29
C LEU A 235 -9.14 2.74 4.25
N LEU A 236 -9.70 3.31 5.32
CA LEU A 236 -11.13 3.58 5.40
C LEU A 236 -11.60 4.58 4.34
N SER A 237 -10.84 5.66 4.14
CA SER A 237 -11.17 6.68 3.13
C SER A 237 -11.14 6.12 1.71
N ASN A 238 -10.12 5.32 1.37
CA ASN A 238 -9.99 4.66 0.07
C ASN A 238 -11.11 3.63 -0.18
N ALA A 239 -11.66 3.07 0.89
CA ALA A 239 -12.79 2.14 0.84
C ALA A 239 -14.16 2.82 0.73
N GLY A 240 -14.22 4.15 0.66
CA GLY A 240 -15.47 4.91 0.65
C GLY A 240 -16.14 5.02 2.01
N GLY A 241 -15.42 4.74 3.10
CA GLY A 241 -15.89 4.90 4.47
C GLY A 241 -15.39 6.17 5.15
N LYS A 242 -16.09 6.64 6.18
CA LYS A 242 -15.67 7.73 7.05
C LYS A 242 -15.21 7.18 8.39
N ASN A 243 -13.99 7.51 8.81
CA ASN A 243 -13.47 7.09 10.10
C ASN A 243 -14.24 7.73 11.26
N ALA A 244 -14.88 6.93 12.12
CA ALA A 244 -15.58 7.39 13.31
C ALA A 244 -14.65 8.12 14.30
N ALA A 245 -13.38 7.67 14.39
CA ALA A 245 -12.35 8.24 15.24
C ALA A 245 -11.55 9.39 14.58
N SER A 246 -12.04 10.00 13.49
CA SER A 246 -11.30 11.02 12.71
C SER A 246 -10.96 12.29 13.49
N GLU A 247 -11.62 12.57 14.58
CA GLU A 247 -11.30 13.69 15.48
C GLU A 247 -10.02 13.47 16.29
N LEU A 248 -9.64 12.20 16.55
CA LEU A 248 -8.41 11.85 17.23
C LEU A 248 -7.21 12.18 16.35
N LYS A 249 -6.21 12.85 16.92
CA LYS A 249 -5.00 13.33 16.22
C LYS A 249 -3.74 12.57 16.62
N ASP A 250 -3.91 11.45 17.34
CA ASP A 250 -2.82 10.60 17.73
C ASP A 250 -2.15 9.95 16.51
N THR A 251 -0.85 9.77 16.59
CA THR A 251 -0.02 9.08 15.58
C THR A 251 0.18 7.60 15.91
N TYR A 252 -0.42 7.14 16.98
CA TYR A 252 -0.45 5.76 17.48
C TYR A 252 -1.87 5.40 17.90
N TRP A 253 -2.11 4.10 18.14
CA TRP A 253 -3.37 3.59 18.64
C TRP A 253 -3.80 4.33 19.91
N ALA A 254 -4.99 4.92 19.85
CA ALA A 254 -5.62 5.62 20.96
C ALA A 254 -6.60 4.68 21.68
N ASN A 255 -6.71 4.82 23.00
CA ASN A 255 -7.72 4.12 23.78
C ASN A 255 -8.92 5.04 24.00
N ILE A 256 -10.12 4.49 23.83
CA ILE A 256 -11.40 5.16 24.03
C ILE A 256 -12.23 4.41 25.06
N SER A 257 -13.36 4.97 25.48
CA SER A 257 -14.34 4.28 26.31
C SER A 257 -15.50 3.69 25.49
N TYR A 258 -16.31 2.82 26.10
CA TYR A 258 -17.54 2.32 25.48
C TYR A 258 -18.52 3.45 25.18
N GLU A 259 -18.65 4.44 26.08
CA GLU A 259 -19.49 5.60 25.91
C GLU A 259 -19.10 6.41 24.67
N GLN A 260 -17.79 6.55 24.42
CA GLN A 260 -17.29 7.24 23.24
C GLN A 260 -17.63 6.48 21.95
N LEU A 261 -17.45 5.15 21.95
CA LEU A 261 -17.78 4.31 20.80
C LEU A 261 -19.30 4.34 20.52
N LEU A 262 -20.13 4.24 21.57
CA LEU A 262 -21.59 4.36 21.46
C LEU A 262 -22.04 5.75 21.03
N ALA A 263 -21.35 6.81 21.45
CA ALA A 263 -21.63 8.18 21.00
C ALA A 263 -21.33 8.37 19.51
N TRP A 264 -20.26 7.78 18.97
CA TRP A 264 -20.00 7.75 17.54
C TRP A 264 -21.01 6.87 16.78
N ASN A 265 -21.46 5.78 17.39
CA ASN A 265 -22.46 4.85 16.86
C ASN A 265 -22.21 4.45 15.40
N PRO A 266 -21.08 3.82 15.06
CA PRO A 266 -20.68 3.52 13.69
C PRO A 266 -21.64 2.54 13.00
N ASP A 267 -21.75 2.65 11.67
CA ASP A 267 -22.49 1.73 10.82
C ASP A 267 -21.78 0.37 10.66
N TYR A 268 -20.44 0.38 10.71
CA TYR A 268 -19.59 -0.80 10.60
C TYR A 268 -18.47 -0.75 11.63
N ILE A 269 -18.09 -1.93 12.12
CA ILE A 269 -16.85 -2.13 12.89
C ILE A 269 -15.94 -3.04 12.08
N ILE A 270 -14.73 -2.54 11.76
CA ILE A 270 -13.66 -3.32 11.11
C ILE A 270 -12.61 -3.63 12.17
N ILE A 271 -12.38 -4.89 12.44
CA ILE A 271 -11.38 -5.35 13.39
C ILE A 271 -10.04 -5.50 12.67
N ALA A 272 -8.96 -5.00 13.25
CA ALA A 272 -7.60 -5.11 12.72
C ALA A 272 -7.19 -6.57 12.50
N ALA A 273 -6.35 -6.83 11.48
CA ALA A 273 -5.97 -8.18 11.06
C ALA A 273 -5.34 -9.02 12.18
N ASP A 274 -4.42 -8.42 12.94
CA ASP A 274 -3.68 -9.07 14.03
C ASP A 274 -4.41 -9.00 15.40
N ALA A 275 -5.71 -8.65 15.41
CA ALA A 275 -6.46 -8.56 16.66
C ALA A 275 -6.53 -9.92 17.39
N THR A 276 -6.35 -9.87 18.71
CA THR A 276 -6.36 -11.06 19.58
C THR A 276 -7.77 -11.52 20.01
N TYR A 277 -8.79 -10.84 19.52
CA TYR A 277 -10.21 -11.11 19.75
C TYR A 277 -10.93 -11.31 18.41
N SER A 278 -12.12 -11.90 18.47
CA SER A 278 -12.92 -12.30 17.31
C SER A 278 -14.08 -11.34 17.03
N VAL A 279 -14.74 -11.54 15.88
CA VAL A 279 -16.02 -10.89 15.52
C VAL A 279 -17.10 -11.23 16.56
N ASP A 280 -17.15 -12.49 17.00
CA ASP A 280 -18.14 -12.94 17.97
C ASP A 280 -17.94 -12.29 19.35
N ASP A 281 -16.69 -12.04 19.76
CA ASP A 281 -16.41 -11.31 21.02
C ASP A 281 -16.99 -9.90 20.99
N VAL A 282 -16.96 -9.22 19.83
CA VAL A 282 -17.52 -7.87 19.66
C VAL A 282 -19.04 -7.90 19.55
N ILE A 283 -19.60 -8.86 18.80
CA ILE A 283 -21.06 -8.96 18.61
C ILE A 283 -21.77 -9.32 19.92
N ASN A 284 -21.13 -10.13 20.77
CA ASN A 284 -21.69 -10.58 22.04
C ASN A 284 -21.31 -9.69 23.24
N ASP A 285 -20.56 -8.60 23.03
CA ASP A 285 -20.23 -7.66 24.11
C ASP A 285 -21.48 -6.88 24.53
N ALA A 286 -21.94 -7.14 25.76
CA ALA A 286 -23.14 -6.50 26.32
C ALA A 286 -23.03 -4.96 26.36
N ASN A 287 -21.81 -4.41 26.48
CA ASN A 287 -21.58 -2.97 26.48
C ASN A 287 -21.79 -2.35 25.08
N LEU A 288 -21.75 -3.15 24.01
CA LEU A 288 -21.94 -2.73 22.62
C LEU A 288 -23.31 -3.08 22.04
N ALA A 289 -24.21 -3.66 22.84
CA ALA A 289 -25.54 -4.09 22.38
C ALA A 289 -26.34 -2.97 21.72
N ASP A 290 -26.11 -1.72 22.09
CA ASP A 290 -26.76 -0.54 21.50
C ASP A 290 -26.05 0.06 20.30
N CYS A 291 -24.86 -0.41 19.93
CA CYS A 291 -24.12 0.03 18.75
C CYS A 291 -24.81 -0.42 17.44
N ASN A 292 -25.00 0.46 16.47
CA ASN A 292 -25.60 0.15 15.18
C ASN A 292 -24.89 -1.01 14.45
N ALA A 293 -23.57 -1.00 14.41
CA ALA A 293 -22.79 -2.05 13.76
C ALA A 293 -23.06 -3.43 14.40
N VAL A 294 -23.19 -3.49 15.72
CA VAL A 294 -23.45 -4.74 16.45
C VAL A 294 -24.90 -5.20 16.23
N LYS A 295 -25.90 -4.29 16.37
CA LYS A 295 -27.32 -4.59 16.11
C LYS A 295 -27.54 -5.14 14.70
N ASN A 296 -26.85 -4.61 13.72
CA ASN A 296 -26.99 -4.99 12.32
C ASN A 296 -26.00 -6.09 11.88
N LYS A 297 -25.21 -6.65 12.80
CA LYS A 297 -24.16 -7.66 12.53
C LYS A 297 -23.15 -7.22 11.46
N LYS A 298 -22.86 -5.93 11.42
CA LYS A 298 -21.89 -5.30 10.51
C LYS A 298 -20.51 -5.16 11.19
N VAL A 299 -20.05 -6.26 11.73
CA VAL A 299 -18.74 -6.41 12.36
C VAL A 299 -17.94 -7.42 11.55
N VAL A 300 -16.80 -7.03 11.01
CA VAL A 300 -15.91 -7.91 10.24
C VAL A 300 -14.48 -7.76 10.69
N LYS A 301 -13.66 -8.77 10.46
CA LYS A 301 -12.21 -8.73 10.70
C LYS A 301 -11.48 -8.65 9.37
N LEU A 302 -10.44 -7.81 9.30
CA LEU A 302 -9.54 -7.77 8.16
C LEU A 302 -8.84 -9.13 7.99
N PRO A 303 -8.68 -9.61 6.75
CA PRO A 303 -7.85 -10.78 6.47
C PRO A 303 -6.42 -10.54 6.97
N GLY A 304 -5.81 -11.58 7.54
CA GLY A 304 -4.44 -11.57 8.06
C GLY A 304 -3.66 -12.83 7.70
N ASP A 305 -4.24 -13.71 6.89
CA ASP A 305 -3.68 -15.04 6.57
C ASP A 305 -2.36 -14.96 5.80
N ILE A 306 -2.15 -13.92 5.02
CA ILE A 306 -0.90 -13.67 4.30
C ILE A 306 -0.06 -12.66 5.09
N GLU A 307 -0.56 -11.45 5.24
CA GLU A 307 0.02 -10.36 6.03
C GLU A 307 -1.06 -9.36 6.46
N ALA A 308 -0.79 -8.56 7.49
CA ALA A 308 -1.74 -7.58 8.02
C ALA A 308 -1.82 -6.34 7.10
N TRP A 309 -2.90 -6.20 6.33
CA TRP A 309 -3.09 -5.09 5.39
C TRP A 309 -3.48 -3.77 6.06
N ASP A 310 -3.76 -3.77 7.34
CA ASP A 310 -3.88 -2.55 8.14
C ASP A 310 -2.53 -1.98 8.60
N SER A 311 -1.44 -2.64 8.25
CA SER A 311 -0.07 -2.12 8.34
C SER A 311 0.38 -1.57 6.98
N PRO A 312 1.26 -0.54 6.92
CA PRO A 312 1.69 0.08 5.66
C PRO A 312 2.71 -0.79 4.90
N VAL A 313 2.35 -2.02 4.62
CA VAL A 313 3.07 -2.95 3.73
C VAL A 313 2.70 -2.68 2.26
N PRO A 314 3.49 -3.14 1.27
CA PRO A 314 3.16 -2.94 -0.15
C PRO A 314 1.75 -3.39 -0.55
N ALA A 315 1.25 -4.47 0.04
CA ALA A 315 -0.08 -5.03 -0.22
C ALA A 315 -1.23 -4.31 0.53
N SER A 316 -0.94 -3.33 1.36
CA SER A 316 -1.92 -2.71 2.28
C SER A 316 -3.13 -2.08 1.59
N PHE A 317 -3.01 -1.64 0.32
CA PHE A 317 -4.14 -1.13 -0.46
C PHE A 317 -5.24 -2.19 -0.67
N LEU A 318 -4.89 -3.50 -0.63
CA LEU A 318 -5.86 -4.60 -0.68
C LEU A 318 -6.81 -4.58 0.51
N GLY A 319 -6.36 -4.07 1.66
CA GLY A 319 -7.22 -3.80 2.81
C GLY A 319 -8.31 -2.77 2.50
N SER A 320 -7.99 -1.72 1.71
CA SER A 320 -9.00 -0.76 1.26
C SER A 320 -10.02 -1.41 0.31
N ILE A 321 -9.58 -2.29 -0.60
CA ILE A 321 -10.46 -2.99 -1.54
C ILE A 321 -11.34 -3.99 -0.80
N TYR A 322 -10.79 -4.74 0.17
CA TYR A 322 -11.58 -5.62 1.03
C TYR A 322 -12.65 -4.84 1.80
N ILE A 323 -12.27 -3.75 2.47
CA ILE A 323 -13.23 -2.92 3.19
C ILE A 323 -14.30 -2.38 2.23
N ALA A 324 -13.91 -1.94 1.02
CA ALA A 324 -14.86 -1.48 0.02
C ALA A 324 -15.86 -2.57 -0.40
N SER A 325 -15.43 -3.82 -0.53
CA SER A 325 -16.32 -4.94 -0.83
C SER A 325 -17.32 -5.26 0.31
N VAL A 326 -16.94 -4.93 1.54
CA VAL A 326 -17.83 -5.03 2.72
C VAL A 326 -18.81 -3.87 2.78
N LEU A 327 -18.35 -2.64 2.53
CA LEU A 327 -19.19 -1.44 2.64
C LEU A 327 -20.13 -1.28 1.43
N HIS A 328 -19.70 -1.68 0.23
CA HIS A 328 -20.35 -1.45 -1.05
C HIS A 328 -20.35 -2.72 -1.94
N PRO A 329 -20.92 -3.84 -1.49
CA PRO A 329 -20.79 -5.15 -2.16
C PRO A 329 -21.37 -5.17 -3.57
N GLU A 330 -22.34 -4.30 -3.88
CA GLU A 330 -22.94 -4.17 -5.22
C GLU A 330 -21.99 -3.47 -6.23
N LYS A 331 -20.97 -2.77 -5.75
CA LYS A 331 -20.00 -2.02 -6.58
C LYS A 331 -18.63 -2.66 -6.61
N VAL A 332 -18.19 -3.12 -5.48
CA VAL A 332 -16.91 -3.80 -5.30
C VAL A 332 -17.23 -5.23 -4.87
N THR A 333 -17.32 -6.13 -5.83
CA THR A 333 -17.69 -7.53 -5.56
C THR A 333 -16.56 -8.31 -4.90
N ASN A 334 -16.91 -9.41 -4.22
CA ASN A 334 -15.89 -10.30 -3.64
C ASN A 334 -14.98 -10.89 -4.74
N ASP A 335 -15.52 -11.23 -5.91
CA ASP A 335 -14.73 -11.74 -7.04
C ASP A 335 -13.66 -10.73 -7.49
N PHE A 336 -14.02 -9.43 -7.58
CA PHE A 336 -13.07 -8.38 -7.91
C PHE A 336 -11.98 -8.25 -6.84
N TYR A 337 -12.35 -8.30 -5.56
CA TYR A 337 -11.39 -8.29 -4.47
C TYR A 337 -10.42 -9.48 -4.55
N GLU A 338 -10.93 -10.71 -4.70
CA GLU A 338 -10.12 -11.92 -4.81
C GLU A 338 -9.19 -11.88 -6.04
N GLU A 339 -9.66 -11.34 -7.16
CA GLU A 339 -8.84 -11.12 -8.35
C GLU A 339 -7.68 -10.15 -8.06
N CYS A 340 -7.95 -9.02 -7.38
CA CYS A 340 -6.93 -8.07 -6.96
C CYS A 340 -5.85 -8.74 -6.09
N VAL A 341 -6.27 -9.51 -5.08
CA VAL A 341 -5.36 -10.24 -4.19
C VAL A 341 -4.49 -11.22 -4.98
N THR A 342 -5.11 -12.06 -5.81
CA THR A 342 -4.40 -13.07 -6.60
C THR A 342 -3.36 -12.43 -7.51
N LYS A 343 -3.77 -11.45 -8.32
CA LYS A 343 -2.88 -10.80 -9.28
C LYS A 343 -1.72 -10.06 -8.62
N PHE A 344 -1.98 -9.40 -7.50
CA PHE A 344 -0.92 -8.68 -6.79
C PHE A 344 0.16 -9.63 -6.27
N TYR A 345 -0.22 -10.70 -5.56
CA TYR A 345 0.76 -11.62 -5.00
C TYR A 345 1.49 -12.45 -6.07
N GLU A 346 0.81 -12.85 -7.13
CA GLU A 346 1.45 -13.50 -8.28
C GLU A 346 2.52 -12.60 -8.91
N SER A 347 2.22 -11.32 -9.13
CA SER A 347 3.11 -10.38 -9.82
C SER A 347 4.30 -9.96 -8.98
N PHE A 348 4.09 -9.66 -7.70
CA PHE A 348 5.13 -9.07 -6.86
C PHE A 348 5.79 -10.06 -5.89
N TYR A 349 5.14 -11.14 -5.54
CA TYR A 349 5.69 -12.10 -4.58
C TYR A 349 5.87 -13.51 -5.16
N GLY A 350 5.34 -13.78 -6.36
CA GLY A 350 5.57 -15.02 -7.09
C GLY A 350 4.83 -16.24 -6.55
N PHE A 351 3.69 -16.05 -5.87
CA PHE A 351 2.85 -17.16 -5.43
C PHE A 351 1.36 -16.81 -5.63
N THR A 352 0.54 -17.84 -5.82
CA THR A 352 -0.92 -17.71 -5.88
C THR A 352 -1.49 -17.90 -4.47
N PRO A 353 -2.23 -16.91 -3.91
CA PRO A 353 -2.92 -17.07 -2.64
C PRO A 353 -3.93 -18.24 -2.66
N ALA A 354 -4.05 -18.96 -1.54
CA ALA A 354 -5.14 -19.92 -1.37
C ALA A 354 -6.49 -19.16 -1.32
N LYS A 355 -7.51 -19.74 -1.94
CA LYS A 355 -8.87 -19.21 -1.89
C LYS A 355 -9.56 -19.55 -0.59
#